data_3d599296759ea1ca756a9e41f0424d02
#
_entry.id   3d599296759ea1ca756a9e41f0424d02
#
_cell.length_a   1.000
_cell.length_b   1.000
_cell.length_c   1.000
_cell.angle_alpha   90.00
_cell.angle_beta   90.00
_cell.angle_gamma   90.00
#
_symmetry.space_group_name_H-M   'P 1'
#
loop_
_entity.id
_entity.type
_entity.pdbx_description
1 polymer ?
#
loop_
_entity_poly.entity_id
_entity_poly.type
_entity_poly.pdbx_seq_one_letter_code
_entity_poly.pdbx_strand_id
1 'polypeptide(L)'
;CQMSGRRVVELPDTMQSAVKMGFMAMDASHPDFCKFRFLCVLLGGYFGSRLMSNIREDNGYTYHISAEMDAYGHRNAFMVSSEAANEYIEPLVKEVYRELDRLVDEPVDEAEIELVRNYIMGELCREYEGQSVKSEVFINAWLSGTDFSSVNRYLDEIKSVTPADLQRLAREYFKKENMIEVVVGC
;
A
#
# COMPACT_ATOMS: atom_id res chain seq x y z
N CYS A 1 8.03 -20.61 -6.22
CA CYS A 1 7.02 -20.48 -7.29
C CYS A 1 6.30 -19.16 -7.09
N GLN A 2 6.53 -18.20 -7.96
CA GLN A 2 5.79 -16.96 -7.93
C GLN A 2 4.43 -17.25 -8.56
N MET A 3 3.37 -17.21 -7.78
CA MET A 3 2.02 -17.36 -8.31
C MET A 3 1.60 -15.99 -8.85
N SER A 4 1.04 -15.96 -10.03
CA SER A 4 0.40 -14.79 -10.62
C SER A 4 -0.89 -15.22 -11.30
N GLY A 5 -1.80 -14.31 -11.51
CA GLY A 5 -3.05 -14.54 -12.21
C GLY A 5 -4.29 -14.19 -11.40
N ARG A 6 -5.44 -14.30 -12.04
CA ARG A 6 -6.74 -13.95 -11.49
C ARG A 6 -7.52 -15.17 -11.07
N ARG A 7 -8.16 -15.09 -9.91
CA ARG A 7 -9.11 -16.07 -9.40
C ARG A 7 -10.42 -15.39 -9.01
N VAL A 8 -11.51 -15.88 -9.52
CA VAL A 8 -12.86 -15.46 -9.14
C VAL A 8 -13.51 -16.59 -8.35
N VAL A 9 -14.10 -16.26 -7.21
CA VAL A 9 -14.90 -17.17 -6.38
C VAL A 9 -16.32 -16.62 -6.36
N GLU A 10 -17.20 -17.28 -7.08
CA GLU A 10 -18.61 -16.89 -7.17
C GLU A 10 -19.35 -17.29 -5.89
N LEU A 11 -20.04 -16.33 -5.31
CA LEU A 11 -20.97 -16.53 -4.19
C LEU A 11 -22.37 -16.11 -4.65
N PRO A 12 -23.36 -17.03 -4.62
CA PRO A 12 -24.70 -16.71 -5.05
C PRO A 12 -25.33 -15.63 -4.14
N ASP A 13 -26.15 -14.80 -4.73
CA ASP A 13 -26.99 -13.80 -4.06
C ASP A 13 -26.20 -12.68 -3.33
N THR A 14 -24.95 -12.43 -3.68
CA THR A 14 -24.19 -11.29 -3.16
C THR A 14 -24.42 -10.04 -4.03
N MET A 15 -24.64 -8.90 -3.37
CA MET A 15 -24.77 -7.60 -4.06
C MET A 15 -23.43 -6.89 -4.24
N GLN A 16 -22.43 -7.31 -3.49
CA GLN A 16 -21.09 -6.74 -3.48
C GLN A 16 -20.04 -7.85 -3.58
N SER A 17 -18.95 -7.51 -4.18
CA SER A 17 -17.75 -8.37 -4.24
C SER A 17 -16.58 -7.71 -3.55
N ALA A 18 -15.78 -8.53 -2.88
CA ALA A 18 -14.48 -8.14 -2.36
C ALA A 18 -13.40 -8.41 -3.41
N VAL A 19 -12.47 -7.49 -3.57
CA VAL A 19 -11.29 -7.64 -4.41
C VAL A 19 -10.03 -7.44 -3.60
N LYS A 20 -9.08 -8.36 -3.77
CA LYS A 20 -7.71 -8.24 -3.28
C LYS A 20 -6.74 -8.47 -4.42
N MET A 21 -5.79 -7.55 -4.56
CA MET A 21 -4.75 -7.59 -5.58
C MET A 21 -3.40 -7.39 -4.89
N GLY A 22 -2.40 -8.20 -5.25
CA GLY A 22 -1.11 -8.05 -4.58
C GLY A 22 -0.05 -9.04 -5.03
N PHE A 23 1.11 -8.93 -4.41
CA PHE A 23 2.25 -9.81 -4.62
C PHE A 23 3.12 -9.89 -3.35
N MET A 24 3.95 -10.92 -3.26
CA MET A 24 4.95 -11.02 -2.18
C MET A 24 6.05 -9.99 -2.42
N ALA A 25 6.15 -9.04 -1.51
CA ALA A 25 7.12 -7.97 -1.52
C ALA A 25 8.41 -8.35 -0.75
N MET A 26 9.21 -7.34 -0.44
CA MET A 26 10.46 -7.47 0.30
C MET A 26 10.23 -7.70 1.80
N ASP A 27 11.22 -8.24 2.51
CA ASP A 27 11.21 -8.29 3.96
C ASP A 27 11.57 -6.93 4.60
N ALA A 28 11.34 -6.80 5.91
CA ALA A 28 11.55 -5.55 6.63
C ALA A 28 13.04 -5.14 6.75
N SER A 29 13.97 -6.04 6.48
CA SER A 29 15.42 -5.75 6.49
C SER A 29 15.93 -5.21 5.16
N HIS A 30 15.08 -5.22 4.12
CA HIS A 30 15.47 -4.72 2.79
C HIS A 30 15.73 -3.21 2.82
N PRO A 31 16.80 -2.72 2.19
CA PRO A 31 17.15 -1.29 2.21
C PRO A 31 16.06 -0.37 1.62
N ASP A 32 15.25 -0.86 0.71
CA ASP A 32 14.15 -0.10 0.11
C ASP A 32 12.81 -0.23 0.87
N PHE A 33 12.75 -0.96 1.96
CA PHE A 33 11.51 -1.26 2.66
C PHE A 33 10.72 -0.01 3.06
N CYS A 34 11.40 0.96 3.68
CA CYS A 34 10.76 2.20 4.13
C CYS A 34 10.26 3.06 2.96
N LYS A 35 11.05 3.14 1.88
CA LYS A 35 10.67 3.87 0.67
C LYS A 35 9.51 3.20 -0.07
N PHE A 36 9.48 1.86 -0.09
CA PHE A 36 8.35 1.14 -0.67
C PHE A 36 7.08 1.29 0.17
N ARG A 37 7.21 1.28 1.49
CA ARG A 37 6.11 1.59 2.40
C ARG A 37 5.55 3.00 2.18
N PHE A 38 6.43 3.99 1.96
CA PHE A 38 6.04 5.33 1.56
C PHE A 38 5.23 5.33 0.25
N LEU A 39 5.69 4.59 -0.76
CA LEU A 39 4.99 4.43 -2.03
C LEU A 39 3.58 3.82 -1.84
N CYS A 40 3.42 2.84 -0.95
CA CYS A 40 2.12 2.27 -0.61
C CYS A 40 1.19 3.30 0.03
N VAL A 41 1.70 4.14 0.95
CA VAL A 41 0.91 5.23 1.57
C VAL A 41 0.45 6.23 0.52
N LEU A 42 1.33 6.66 -0.37
CA LEU A 42 1.00 7.56 -1.47
C LEU A 42 -0.09 6.98 -2.36
N LEU A 43 0.00 5.69 -2.68
CA LEU A 43 -0.95 5.01 -3.55
C LEU A 43 -2.32 4.84 -2.90
N GLY A 44 -2.41 4.35 -1.65
CA GLY A 44 -3.69 3.99 -1.03
C GLY A 44 -3.70 3.99 0.50
N GLY A 45 -2.70 4.58 1.17
CA GLY A 45 -2.56 4.50 2.63
C GLY A 45 -3.29 5.58 3.42
N TYR A 46 -3.96 6.53 2.77
CA TYR A 46 -4.72 7.60 3.45
C TYR A 46 -5.86 8.12 2.58
N PHE A 47 -6.73 8.94 3.17
CA PHE A 47 -7.95 9.42 2.50
C PHE A 47 -7.68 10.22 1.21
N GLY A 48 -6.64 11.03 1.16
CA GLY A 48 -6.24 11.80 -0.02
C GLY A 48 -5.26 11.06 -0.96
N SER A 49 -5.09 9.76 -0.81
CA SER A 49 -4.23 8.94 -1.66
C SER A 49 -4.78 8.79 -3.09
N ARG A 50 -3.93 8.39 -4.03
CA ARG A 50 -4.30 8.29 -5.45
C ARG A 50 -5.49 7.38 -5.70
N LEU A 51 -5.50 6.18 -5.08
CA LEU A 51 -6.63 5.24 -5.24
C LEU A 51 -7.91 5.78 -4.63
N MET A 52 -7.84 6.42 -3.47
CA MET A 52 -9.02 7.00 -2.82
C MET A 52 -9.59 8.15 -3.65
N SER A 53 -8.75 9.06 -4.14
CA SER A 53 -9.19 10.17 -4.98
C SER A 53 -9.79 9.69 -6.30
N ASN A 54 -9.12 8.80 -7.02
CA ASN A 54 -9.59 8.30 -8.31
C ASN A 54 -10.84 7.42 -8.15
N ILE A 55 -10.75 6.36 -7.34
CA ILE A 55 -11.74 5.26 -7.35
C ILE A 55 -12.95 5.58 -6.50
N ARG A 56 -12.74 6.24 -5.35
CA ARG A 56 -13.82 6.62 -4.46
C ARG A 56 -14.43 7.98 -4.81
N GLU A 57 -13.60 9.04 -4.92
CA GLU A 57 -14.12 10.41 -5.06
C GLU A 57 -14.53 10.72 -6.49
N ASP A 58 -13.68 10.46 -7.48
CA ASP A 58 -13.96 10.80 -8.87
C ASP A 58 -14.92 9.82 -9.53
N ASN A 59 -14.78 8.53 -9.32
CA ASN A 59 -15.55 7.49 -9.96
C ASN A 59 -16.71 6.93 -9.11
N GLY A 60 -16.62 7.00 -7.79
CA GLY A 60 -17.68 6.52 -6.89
C GLY A 60 -17.88 5.00 -6.90
N TYR A 61 -16.86 4.21 -7.28
CA TYR A 61 -16.99 2.75 -7.41
C TYR A 61 -17.02 2.02 -6.07
N THR A 62 -16.40 2.59 -5.05
CA THR A 62 -16.30 1.99 -3.72
C THR A 62 -16.42 3.03 -2.62
N TYR A 63 -16.77 2.59 -1.43
CA TYR A 63 -16.68 3.42 -0.22
C TYR A 63 -15.25 3.50 0.34
N HIS A 64 -14.46 2.43 0.16
CA HIS A 64 -13.09 2.36 0.68
C HIS A 64 -12.21 1.48 -0.21
N ILE A 65 -10.99 1.97 -0.44
CA ILE A 65 -9.90 1.22 -1.07
C ILE A 65 -8.60 1.55 -0.35
N SER A 66 -7.78 0.54 -0.09
CA SER A 66 -6.48 0.72 0.55
C SER A 66 -5.37 0.04 -0.25
N ALA A 67 -4.15 0.54 -0.08
CA ALA A 67 -2.92 -0.10 -0.52
C ALA A 67 -1.93 -0.11 0.64
N GLU A 68 -1.48 -1.29 1.03
CA GLU A 68 -0.65 -1.47 2.22
C GLU A 68 0.34 -2.63 2.09
N MET A 69 1.27 -2.69 3.02
CA MET A 69 2.17 -3.83 3.18
C MET A 69 1.79 -4.62 4.44
N ASP A 70 1.30 -5.83 4.24
CA ASP A 70 0.96 -6.75 5.31
C ASP A 70 2.12 -7.69 5.63
N ALA A 71 2.40 -7.89 6.92
CA ALA A 71 3.43 -8.80 7.38
C ALA A 71 2.93 -10.25 7.43
N TYR A 72 3.62 -11.15 6.74
CA TYR A 72 3.36 -12.59 6.74
C TYR A 72 4.63 -13.35 7.18
N GLY A 73 4.78 -13.55 8.47
CA GLY A 73 5.97 -14.17 9.05
C GLY A 73 7.23 -13.34 8.78
N HIS A 74 8.15 -13.87 7.97
CA HIS A 74 9.40 -13.19 7.60
C HIS A 74 9.33 -12.41 6.28
N ARG A 75 8.18 -12.32 5.65
CA ARG A 75 7.96 -11.61 4.39
C ARG A 75 6.78 -10.66 4.51
N ASN A 76 6.77 -9.65 3.65
CA ASN A 76 5.62 -8.78 3.51
C ASN A 76 4.94 -9.01 2.17
N ALA A 77 3.64 -8.76 2.12
CA ALA A 77 2.88 -8.70 0.88
C ALA A 77 2.41 -7.26 0.64
N PHE A 78 2.61 -6.76 -0.55
CA PHE A 78 1.88 -5.61 -1.03
C PHE A 78 0.46 -6.04 -1.36
N MET A 79 -0.51 -5.29 -0.88
CA MET A 79 -1.92 -5.62 -1.11
C MET A 79 -2.75 -4.36 -1.34
N VAL A 80 -3.55 -4.38 -2.39
CA VAL A 80 -4.67 -3.47 -2.62
C VAL A 80 -5.95 -4.22 -2.25
N SER A 81 -6.79 -3.62 -1.41
CA SER A 81 -8.04 -4.22 -0.93
C SER A 81 -9.20 -3.25 -1.09
N SER A 82 -10.33 -3.76 -1.58
CA SER A 82 -11.57 -2.99 -1.72
C SER A 82 -12.79 -3.91 -1.75
N GLU A 83 -13.96 -3.32 -1.53
CA GLU A 83 -15.27 -3.93 -1.73
C GLU A 83 -16.13 -2.96 -2.55
N ALA A 84 -16.83 -3.48 -3.55
CA ALA A 84 -17.69 -2.67 -4.43
C ALA A 84 -18.92 -3.47 -4.90
N ALA A 85 -19.94 -2.78 -5.43
CA ALA A 85 -21.01 -3.45 -6.11
C ALA A 85 -20.45 -4.24 -7.31
N ASN A 86 -21.07 -5.38 -7.60
CA ASN A 86 -20.55 -6.35 -8.58
C ASN A 86 -20.23 -5.71 -9.95
N GLU A 87 -21.05 -4.77 -10.39
CA GLU A 87 -20.88 -4.04 -11.66
C GLU A 87 -19.65 -3.13 -11.70
N TYR A 88 -19.13 -2.73 -10.53
CA TYR A 88 -17.96 -1.83 -10.43
C TYR A 88 -16.62 -2.55 -10.24
N ILE A 89 -16.60 -3.86 -10.04
CA ILE A 89 -15.34 -4.60 -9.80
C ILE A 89 -14.37 -4.49 -10.97
N GLU A 90 -14.83 -4.73 -12.20
CA GLU A 90 -13.97 -4.64 -13.39
C GLU A 90 -13.46 -3.22 -13.66
N PRO A 91 -14.33 -2.17 -13.64
CA PRO A 91 -13.85 -0.80 -13.70
C PRO A 91 -12.85 -0.44 -12.59
N LEU A 92 -13.12 -0.85 -11.35
CA LEU A 92 -12.25 -0.61 -10.20
C LEU A 92 -10.86 -1.23 -10.40
N VAL A 93 -10.79 -2.51 -10.77
CA VAL A 93 -9.52 -3.21 -11.05
C VAL A 93 -8.74 -2.50 -12.16
N LYS A 94 -9.42 -2.06 -13.20
CA LYS A 94 -8.80 -1.30 -14.30
C LYS A 94 -8.19 0.01 -13.83
N GLU A 95 -8.89 0.76 -12.98
CA GLU A 95 -8.36 2.02 -12.43
C GLU A 95 -7.21 1.78 -11.45
N VAL A 96 -7.21 0.69 -10.66
CA VAL A 96 -6.05 0.31 -9.86
C VAL A 96 -4.82 0.15 -10.75
N TYR A 97 -4.91 -0.64 -11.82
CA TYR A 97 -3.78 -0.81 -12.75
C TYR A 97 -3.36 0.51 -13.40
N ARG A 98 -4.31 1.37 -13.73
CA ARG A 98 -4.00 2.68 -14.30
C ARG A 98 -3.17 3.55 -13.34
N GLU A 99 -3.50 3.56 -12.05
CA GLU A 99 -2.71 4.29 -11.06
C GLU A 99 -1.32 3.67 -10.84
N LEU A 100 -1.21 2.33 -10.89
CA LEU A 100 0.09 1.66 -10.87
C LEU A 100 0.95 2.01 -12.10
N ASP A 101 0.35 1.98 -13.30
CA ASP A 101 1.02 2.34 -14.55
C ASP A 101 1.49 3.81 -14.52
N ARG A 102 0.67 4.74 -13.99
CA ARG A 102 1.06 6.16 -13.81
C ARG A 102 2.28 6.33 -12.91
N LEU A 103 2.39 5.56 -11.82
CA LEU A 103 3.57 5.59 -10.94
C LEU A 103 4.83 5.05 -11.63
N VAL A 104 4.67 4.13 -12.59
CA VAL A 104 5.77 3.60 -13.41
C VAL A 104 6.23 4.61 -14.45
N ASP A 105 5.29 5.26 -15.12
CA ASP A 105 5.56 6.09 -16.30
C ASP A 105 5.90 7.54 -15.94
N GLU A 106 5.24 8.11 -14.93
CA GLU A 106 5.32 9.50 -14.54
C GLU A 106 6.04 9.67 -13.20
N PRO A 107 6.97 10.63 -13.07
CA PRO A 107 7.54 10.95 -11.77
C PRO A 107 6.46 11.56 -10.84
N VAL A 108 6.53 11.23 -9.57
CA VAL A 108 5.67 11.83 -8.54
C VAL A 108 6.06 13.28 -8.33
N ASP A 109 5.08 14.18 -8.17
CA ASP A 109 5.33 15.59 -7.86
C ASP A 109 5.93 15.74 -6.45
N GLU A 110 6.89 16.66 -6.30
CA GLU A 110 7.49 17.00 -5.00
C GLU A 110 6.46 17.48 -3.98
N ALA A 111 5.43 18.20 -4.42
CA ALA A 111 4.36 18.64 -3.55
C ALA A 111 3.53 17.48 -3.00
N GLU A 112 3.29 16.44 -3.81
CA GLU A 112 2.61 15.20 -3.38
C GLU A 112 3.49 14.42 -2.40
N ILE A 113 4.79 14.31 -2.65
CA ILE A 113 5.74 13.68 -1.71
C ILE A 113 5.76 14.41 -0.37
N GLU A 114 5.79 15.74 -0.37
CA GLU A 114 5.79 16.53 0.85
C GLU A 114 4.48 16.34 1.65
N LEU A 115 3.35 16.27 0.97
CA LEU A 115 2.05 16.01 1.60
C LEU A 115 2.03 14.63 2.28
N VAL A 116 2.49 13.58 1.58
CA VAL A 116 2.56 12.21 2.13
C VAL A 116 3.56 12.16 3.29
N ARG A 117 4.71 12.82 3.16
CA ARG A 117 5.71 12.92 4.23
C ARG A 117 5.10 13.53 5.49
N ASN A 118 4.40 14.64 5.36
CA ASN A 118 3.73 15.32 6.48
C ASN A 118 2.62 14.45 7.09
N TYR A 119 1.88 13.71 6.27
CA TYR A 119 0.89 12.75 6.75
C TYR A 119 1.54 11.66 7.60
N ILE A 120 2.57 10.98 7.09
CA ILE A 120 3.28 9.91 7.81
C ILE A 120 3.88 10.43 9.12
N MET A 121 4.51 11.61 9.08
CA MET A 121 5.08 12.24 10.29
C MET A 121 4.01 12.57 11.32
N GLY A 122 2.84 13.04 10.89
CA GLY A 122 1.70 13.30 11.78
C GLY A 122 1.14 12.03 12.41
N GLU A 123 1.02 10.93 11.65
CA GLU A 123 0.61 9.63 12.19
C GLU A 123 1.60 9.13 13.25
N LEU A 124 2.89 9.15 12.93
CA LEU A 124 3.94 8.74 13.87
C LEU A 124 3.91 9.57 15.16
N CYS A 125 3.73 10.89 15.07
CA CYS A 125 3.61 11.73 16.26
C CYS A 125 2.43 11.29 17.13
N ARG A 126 1.27 11.03 16.53
CA ARG A 126 0.08 10.54 17.26
C ARG A 126 0.28 9.18 17.90
N GLU A 127 0.90 8.25 17.16
CA GLU A 127 1.21 6.92 17.67
C GLU A 127 2.16 6.99 18.88
N TYR A 128 3.14 7.91 18.87
CA TYR A 128 4.12 8.03 19.95
C TYR A 128 3.66 8.85 21.17
N GLU A 129 2.49 9.48 21.16
CA GLU A 129 1.99 10.24 22.32
C GLU A 129 1.56 9.35 23.50
N GLY A 130 1.08 8.11 23.23
CA GLY A 130 0.60 7.18 24.27
C GLY A 130 1.73 6.38 24.93
N GLN A 131 1.70 6.24 26.27
CA GLN A 131 2.67 5.38 26.98
C GLN A 131 2.52 3.90 26.60
N SER A 132 1.29 3.42 26.40
CA SER A 132 1.01 2.05 25.97
C SER A 132 1.62 1.78 24.61
N VAL A 133 1.52 2.73 23.69
CA VAL A 133 2.05 2.59 22.34
C VAL A 133 3.59 2.54 22.33
N LYS A 134 4.25 3.33 23.19
CA LYS A 134 5.70 3.23 23.37
C LYS A 134 6.14 1.84 23.81
N SER A 135 5.35 1.19 24.65
CA SER A 135 5.61 -0.18 25.08
C SER A 135 5.43 -1.18 23.94
N GLU A 136 4.38 -1.01 23.12
CA GLU A 136 4.14 -1.87 21.93
C GLU A 136 5.24 -1.72 20.89
N VAL A 137 5.66 -0.49 20.61
CA VAL A 137 6.78 -0.21 19.69
C VAL A 137 8.06 -0.87 20.19
N PHE A 138 8.33 -0.79 21.50
CA PHE A 138 9.49 -1.44 22.10
C PHE A 138 9.40 -2.97 21.98
N ILE A 139 8.24 -3.56 22.27
CA ILE A 139 8.00 -5.00 22.17
C ILE A 139 8.16 -5.45 20.71
N ASN A 140 7.57 -4.73 19.76
CA ASN A 140 7.64 -5.06 18.34
C ASN A 140 9.08 -4.95 17.80
N ALA A 141 9.83 -3.92 18.19
CA ALA A 141 11.23 -3.78 17.84
C ALA A 141 12.05 -4.96 18.40
N TRP A 142 11.83 -5.32 19.67
CA TRP A 142 12.53 -6.42 20.31
C TRP A 142 12.19 -7.78 19.68
N LEU A 143 10.91 -8.05 19.41
CA LEU A 143 10.46 -9.27 18.72
C LEU A 143 10.99 -9.38 17.29
N SER A 144 11.16 -8.26 16.62
CA SER A 144 11.72 -8.19 15.26
C SER A 144 13.27 -8.21 15.24
N GLY A 145 13.92 -8.30 16.41
CA GLY A 145 15.37 -8.25 16.51
C GLY A 145 15.98 -6.89 16.15
N THR A 146 15.17 -5.82 16.22
CA THR A 146 15.58 -4.44 15.96
C THR A 146 15.62 -3.65 17.26
N ASP A 147 16.18 -2.45 17.23
CA ASP A 147 16.24 -1.55 18.38
C ASP A 147 15.52 -0.21 18.08
N PHE A 148 15.52 0.67 19.06
CA PHE A 148 14.90 2.02 18.91
C PHE A 148 15.55 2.88 17.82
N SER A 149 16.77 2.55 17.37
CA SER A 149 17.43 3.24 16.27
C SER A 149 16.73 2.99 14.94
N SER A 150 15.95 1.90 14.83
CA SER A 150 15.15 1.58 13.66
C SER A 150 14.07 2.65 13.39
N VAL A 151 13.51 3.27 14.45
CA VAL A 151 12.54 4.35 14.33
C VAL A 151 13.19 5.61 13.76
N ASN A 152 14.35 6.00 14.30
CA ASN A 152 15.09 7.16 13.77
C ASN A 152 15.51 6.93 12.33
N ARG A 153 15.98 5.73 12.00
CA ARG A 153 16.31 5.35 10.62
C ARG A 153 15.11 5.48 9.70
N TYR A 154 13.95 4.98 10.12
CA TYR A 154 12.71 5.10 9.36
C TYR A 154 12.34 6.56 9.10
N LEU A 155 12.45 7.42 10.12
CA LEU A 155 12.21 8.86 9.98
C LEU A 155 13.18 9.53 9.00
N ASP A 156 14.45 9.18 9.06
CA ASP A 156 15.49 9.73 8.17
C ASP A 156 15.28 9.25 6.72
N GLU A 157 14.90 8.00 6.54
CA GLU A 157 14.58 7.46 5.21
C GLU A 157 13.33 8.13 4.60
N ILE A 158 12.26 8.34 5.38
CA ILE A 158 11.06 9.08 4.92
C ILE A 158 11.42 10.50 4.45
N LYS A 159 12.29 11.19 5.20
CA LYS A 159 12.74 12.54 4.82
C LYS A 159 13.57 12.54 3.52
N SER A 160 14.26 11.47 3.23
CA SER A 160 15.15 11.34 2.07
C SER A 160 14.47 10.84 0.80
N VAL A 161 13.18 10.46 0.85
CA VAL A 161 12.43 9.96 -0.33
C VAL A 161 12.41 11.00 -1.44
N THR A 162 12.74 10.56 -2.65
CA THR A 162 12.74 11.38 -3.87
C THR A 162 11.78 10.83 -4.93
N PRO A 163 11.34 11.65 -5.91
CA PRO A 163 10.56 11.16 -7.05
C PRO A 163 11.22 10.00 -7.78
N ALA A 164 12.54 10.06 -7.95
CA ALA A 164 13.32 9.01 -8.62
C ALA A 164 13.31 7.68 -7.85
N ASP A 165 13.35 7.73 -6.52
CA ASP A 165 13.23 6.53 -5.68
C ASP A 165 11.89 5.85 -5.91
N LEU A 166 10.79 6.62 -5.84
CA LEU A 166 9.43 6.11 -5.97
C LEU A 166 9.19 5.52 -7.37
N GLN A 167 9.62 6.21 -8.42
CA GLN A 167 9.49 5.72 -9.79
C GLN A 167 10.32 4.45 -10.03
N ARG A 168 11.54 4.39 -9.50
CA ARG A 168 12.38 3.18 -9.57
C ARG A 168 11.67 1.99 -8.92
N LEU A 169 11.14 2.19 -7.71
CA LEU A 169 10.42 1.14 -6.98
C LEU A 169 9.14 0.72 -7.70
N ALA A 170 8.38 1.67 -8.25
CA ALA A 170 7.21 1.36 -9.04
C ALA A 170 7.56 0.50 -10.27
N ARG A 171 8.60 0.84 -11.01
CA ARG A 171 9.09 0.06 -12.17
C ARG A 171 9.59 -1.34 -11.78
N GLU A 172 10.18 -1.48 -10.61
CA GLU A 172 10.69 -2.75 -10.14
C GLU A 172 9.59 -3.70 -9.68
N TYR A 173 8.61 -3.19 -8.93
CA TYR A 173 7.65 -4.02 -8.22
C TYR A 173 6.24 -4.05 -8.84
N PHE A 174 5.74 -2.97 -9.45
CA PHE A 174 4.37 -2.90 -9.99
C PHE A 174 4.29 -3.51 -11.40
N LYS A 175 4.53 -4.81 -11.47
CA LYS A 175 4.46 -5.58 -12.73
C LYS A 175 3.21 -6.43 -12.75
N LYS A 176 2.40 -6.29 -13.79
CA LYS A 176 1.12 -7.05 -13.94
C LYS A 176 1.34 -8.56 -13.90
N GLU A 177 2.44 -9.03 -14.47
CA GLU A 177 2.79 -10.45 -14.48
C GLU A 177 3.09 -11.05 -13.10
N ASN A 178 3.34 -10.22 -12.10
CA ASN A 178 3.59 -10.64 -10.71
C ASN A 178 2.34 -10.51 -9.82
N MET A 179 1.28 -9.88 -10.33
CA MET A 179 0.08 -9.59 -9.55
C MET A 179 -0.81 -10.83 -9.44
N ILE A 180 -1.28 -11.08 -8.24
CA ILE A 180 -2.35 -12.03 -7.95
C ILE A 180 -3.61 -11.20 -7.72
N GLU A 181 -4.69 -11.56 -8.40
CA GLU A 181 -6.00 -10.95 -8.21
C GLU A 181 -6.97 -12.01 -7.67
N VAL A 182 -7.67 -11.69 -6.61
CA VAL A 182 -8.74 -12.51 -6.06
C VAL A 182 -9.98 -11.67 -5.94
N VAL A 183 -11.06 -12.12 -6.59
CA VAL A 183 -12.38 -11.53 -6.48
C VAL A 183 -13.30 -12.55 -5.84
N VAL A 184 -14.03 -12.15 -4.82
CA VAL A 184 -15.00 -13.01 -4.11
C VAL A 184 -16.35 -12.30 -4.10
N GLY A 185 -17.34 -12.91 -4.69
CA GLY A 185 -18.67 -12.34 -4.89
C GLY A 185 -19.32 -12.95 -6.12
N CYS A 186 -19.86 -12.16 -7.01
CA CYS A 186 -20.39 -12.67 -8.27
C CYS A 186 -19.61 -12.21 -9.49
#